data_4bc4861b69829447ef2c0bab54c845db
#
_entry.id   4bc4861b69829447ef2c0bab54c845db
#
_cell.length_a   1.000
_cell.length_b   1.000
_cell.length_c   1.000
_cell.angle_alpha   90.00
_cell.angle_beta   90.00
_cell.angle_gamma   90.00
#
_symmetry.space_group_name_H-M   'P 1'
#
loop_
_entity.id
_entity.type
_entity.pdbx_description
1 polymer ?
#
loop_
_entity_poly.entity_id
_entity_poly.type
_entity_poly.pdbx_seq_one_letter_code
_entity_poly.pdbx_strand_id
1 'polypeptide(L)'
;MSKFSDYNFKDQKALIRVDFNVPMNDKFEITDDTRMKAAIPTIKKILDDGGKVILMSHLGRPKGGPEEKFSLKPLIKHLSDLLGGTTVFFANDCIGEQANLTAGMMRSGEVLLLENLRFYKEEEKGDSAFAEKLSRLGDVWVNDAFGTAHRAHASTAVIAKFFSPEKRFFGFVMEGEVAAAEKVLHNAEKPFTAIIGGAKVSDKILIIENLLERATDIIIGGGMAYTFMKAMGGKIGKSLCEEDRLATAEELMKKAAMKGVCIHLPPDSIIADKFSEDAETSDAPSNNIPDGWMGLDIGPNACEQFSNVIKHSKTILWNGPMGVFEMHDFQHGTKAIAKAVADATQKGSFSLVGGGDSVAAVNQFGFADKVSYVSTGGGAMLEYFEGKTLPGIAAVTG
;
A
#
# COMPACT_ATOMS: atom_id res chain seq x y z
N MET A 1 -10.27 -23.12 -4.59
CA MET A 1 -11.03 -22.00 -4.02
C MET A 1 -11.94 -21.43 -5.11
N SER A 2 -13.23 -21.26 -4.85
CA SER A 2 -14.12 -20.58 -5.81
C SER A 2 -13.71 -19.13 -5.89
N LYS A 3 -13.63 -18.56 -7.11
CA LYS A 3 -13.35 -17.14 -7.26
C LYS A 3 -14.55 -16.32 -6.78
N PHE A 4 -14.30 -15.16 -6.22
CA PHE A 4 -15.34 -14.22 -5.81
C PHE A 4 -16.29 -13.87 -6.98
N SER A 5 -15.74 -13.67 -8.18
CA SER A 5 -16.49 -13.39 -9.40
C SER A 5 -17.53 -14.48 -9.77
N ASP A 6 -17.24 -15.74 -9.44
CA ASP A 6 -18.03 -16.90 -9.87
C ASP A 6 -19.10 -17.29 -8.84
N TYR A 7 -19.00 -16.74 -7.61
CA TYR A 7 -19.96 -17.02 -6.57
C TYR A 7 -21.25 -16.22 -6.78
N ASN A 8 -22.40 -16.85 -6.54
CA ASN A 8 -23.72 -16.21 -6.62
C ASN A 8 -24.18 -15.78 -5.21
N PHE A 9 -24.23 -14.49 -4.98
CA PHE A 9 -24.62 -13.89 -3.70
C PHE A 9 -26.14 -13.73 -3.51
N LYS A 10 -26.96 -14.24 -4.43
CA LYS A 10 -28.42 -14.10 -4.34
C LYS A 10 -28.94 -14.48 -2.95
N ASP A 11 -29.72 -13.58 -2.35
CA ASP A 11 -30.34 -13.69 -1.02
C ASP A 11 -29.35 -13.81 0.16
N GLN A 12 -28.03 -13.85 -0.09
CA GLN A 12 -27.00 -13.94 0.94
C GLN A 12 -26.70 -12.56 1.56
N LYS A 13 -26.41 -12.57 2.86
CA LYS A 13 -25.80 -11.42 3.55
C LYS A 13 -24.28 -11.55 3.47
N ALA A 14 -23.66 -10.73 2.65
CA ALA A 14 -22.21 -10.66 2.53
C ALA A 14 -21.65 -9.65 3.54
N LEU A 15 -20.90 -10.15 4.51
CA LEU A 15 -20.18 -9.36 5.50
C LEU A 15 -18.79 -9.02 4.95
N ILE A 16 -18.58 -7.76 4.56
CA ILE A 16 -17.38 -7.33 3.84
C ILE A 16 -16.51 -6.48 4.75
N ARG A 17 -15.23 -6.83 4.87
CA ARG A 17 -14.22 -5.99 5.47
C ARG A 17 -13.62 -5.08 4.40
N VAL A 18 -14.01 -3.82 4.39
CA VAL A 18 -13.49 -2.77 3.50
C VAL A 18 -12.51 -1.85 4.21
N ASP A 19 -11.68 -1.13 3.48
CA ASP A 19 -10.80 -0.10 4.03
C ASP A 19 -11.35 1.31 3.74
N PHE A 20 -12.26 1.78 4.57
CA PHE A 20 -12.82 3.13 4.53
C PHE A 20 -12.10 4.08 5.50
N ASN A 21 -10.83 3.80 5.78
CA ASN A 21 -9.97 4.72 6.52
C ASN A 21 -9.51 5.87 5.61
N VAL A 22 -10.46 6.74 5.28
CA VAL A 22 -10.27 7.90 4.39
C VAL A 22 -9.97 9.17 5.19
N PRO A 23 -9.16 10.09 4.66
CA PRO A 23 -8.93 11.38 5.29
C PRO A 23 -10.18 12.27 5.16
N MET A 24 -10.49 12.99 6.23
CA MET A 24 -11.55 13.97 6.30
C MET A 24 -11.01 15.29 6.87
N ASN A 25 -11.61 16.40 6.44
CA ASN A 25 -11.33 17.72 7.03
C ASN A 25 -12.13 17.94 8.34
N ASP A 26 -11.93 19.07 8.98
CA ASP A 26 -12.60 19.42 10.24
C ASP A 26 -14.13 19.54 10.12
N LYS A 27 -14.67 19.57 8.89
CA LYS A 27 -16.12 19.57 8.60
C LYS A 27 -16.65 18.17 8.30
N PHE A 28 -15.85 17.13 8.51
CA PHE A 28 -16.17 15.74 8.15
C PHE A 28 -16.40 15.51 6.66
N GLU A 29 -15.83 16.36 5.78
CA GLU A 29 -15.86 16.15 4.34
C GLU A 29 -14.67 15.29 3.93
N ILE A 30 -14.92 14.29 3.09
CA ILE A 30 -13.90 13.38 2.57
C ILE A 30 -12.98 14.14 1.62
N THR A 31 -11.68 14.15 1.88
CA THR A 31 -10.68 14.82 1.05
C THR A 31 -10.01 13.89 0.03
N ASP A 32 -10.06 12.58 0.26
CA ASP A 32 -9.64 11.54 -0.67
C ASP A 32 -10.53 10.30 -0.52
N ASP A 33 -11.23 9.94 -1.57
CA ASP A 33 -12.18 8.83 -1.61
C ASP A 33 -11.65 7.59 -2.37
N THR A 34 -10.38 7.57 -2.73
CA THR A 34 -9.74 6.51 -3.53
C THR A 34 -10.04 5.11 -2.98
N ARG A 35 -9.94 4.92 -1.66
CA ARG A 35 -10.22 3.64 -1.01
C ARG A 35 -11.68 3.23 -1.08
N MET A 36 -12.59 4.19 -0.96
CA MET A 36 -14.02 3.91 -1.11
C MET A 36 -14.34 3.50 -2.54
N LYS A 37 -13.83 4.24 -3.54
CA LYS A 37 -13.99 3.90 -4.95
C LYS A 37 -13.45 2.52 -5.31
N ALA A 38 -12.31 2.15 -4.74
CA ALA A 38 -11.70 0.83 -4.97
C ALA A 38 -12.62 -0.33 -4.52
N ALA A 39 -13.40 -0.15 -3.45
CA ALA A 39 -14.31 -1.18 -2.94
C ALA A 39 -15.65 -1.28 -3.71
N ILE A 40 -16.00 -0.26 -4.51
CA ILE A 40 -17.29 -0.21 -5.23
C ILE A 40 -17.52 -1.43 -6.13
N PRO A 41 -16.56 -1.93 -6.92
CA PRO A 41 -16.77 -3.12 -7.75
C PRO A 41 -17.17 -4.36 -6.94
N THR A 42 -16.53 -4.59 -5.78
CA THR A 42 -16.87 -5.69 -4.87
C THR A 42 -18.30 -5.57 -4.34
N ILE A 43 -18.69 -4.38 -3.91
CA ILE A 43 -20.03 -4.09 -3.40
C ILE A 43 -21.08 -4.30 -4.50
N LYS A 44 -20.83 -3.72 -5.69
CA LYS A 44 -21.76 -3.83 -6.83
C LYS A 44 -21.97 -5.27 -7.27
N LYS A 45 -20.91 -6.08 -7.36
CA LYS A 45 -21.05 -7.51 -7.71
C LYS A 45 -22.06 -8.23 -6.81
N ILE A 46 -22.03 -7.98 -5.52
CA ILE A 46 -22.95 -8.60 -4.57
C ILE A 46 -24.38 -8.07 -4.74
N LEU A 47 -24.52 -6.76 -4.93
CA LEU A 47 -25.83 -6.13 -5.16
C LEU A 47 -26.46 -6.59 -6.48
N ASP A 48 -25.66 -6.69 -7.55
CA ASP A 48 -26.11 -7.11 -8.88
C ASP A 48 -26.55 -8.59 -8.88
N ASP A 49 -25.97 -9.43 -8.03
CA ASP A 49 -26.42 -10.81 -7.82
C ASP A 49 -27.74 -10.88 -6.99
N GLY A 50 -28.22 -9.77 -6.45
CA GLY A 50 -29.38 -9.76 -5.54
C GLY A 50 -29.03 -10.11 -4.10
N GLY A 51 -27.77 -9.92 -3.70
CA GLY A 51 -27.31 -10.07 -2.32
C GLY A 51 -27.60 -8.85 -1.45
N LYS A 52 -27.22 -8.94 -0.19
CA LYS A 52 -27.30 -7.90 0.85
C LYS A 52 -25.89 -7.61 1.32
N VAL A 53 -25.51 -6.35 1.41
CA VAL A 53 -24.13 -5.93 1.74
C VAL A 53 -24.07 -5.37 3.15
N ILE A 54 -23.22 -5.96 3.98
CA ILE A 54 -22.92 -5.45 5.34
C ILE A 54 -21.44 -5.08 5.37
N LEU A 55 -21.14 -3.79 5.55
CA LEU A 55 -19.79 -3.24 5.50
C LEU A 55 -19.24 -3.05 6.90
N MET A 56 -18.04 -3.57 7.13
CA MET A 56 -17.22 -3.34 8.33
C MET A 56 -15.96 -2.59 7.93
N SER A 57 -15.63 -1.54 8.64
CA SER A 57 -14.37 -0.81 8.45
C SER A 57 -13.86 -0.22 9.76
N HIS A 58 -12.61 0.23 9.72
CA HIS A 58 -12.06 1.12 10.74
C HIS A 58 -11.88 2.52 10.16
N LEU A 59 -11.81 3.51 11.02
CA LEU A 59 -11.44 4.89 10.71
C LEU A 59 -10.55 5.43 11.83
N GLY A 60 -9.37 5.90 11.46
CA GLY A 60 -8.41 6.48 12.38
C GLY A 60 -7.90 5.53 13.47
N ARG A 61 -7.51 6.13 14.59
CA ARG A 61 -6.97 5.44 15.77
C ARG A 61 -7.63 5.95 17.05
N PRO A 62 -8.90 5.57 17.32
CA PRO A 62 -9.57 5.93 18.56
C PRO A 62 -8.87 5.31 19.77
N LYS A 63 -8.92 6.00 20.92
CA LYS A 63 -8.20 5.57 22.13
C LYS A 63 -8.98 4.52 22.98
N GLY A 64 -10.02 3.94 22.41
CA GLY A 64 -10.82 2.86 23.02
C GLY A 64 -12.18 3.32 23.50
N GLY A 65 -13.07 3.54 22.55
CA GLY A 65 -14.45 3.95 22.71
C GLY A 65 -14.90 4.85 21.58
N PRO A 66 -16.18 5.17 21.50
CA PRO A 66 -16.72 6.06 20.47
C PRO A 66 -16.14 7.48 20.59
N GLU A 67 -15.61 7.97 19.46
CA GLU A 67 -15.18 9.36 19.28
C GLU A 67 -15.80 9.86 17.97
N GLU A 68 -16.53 10.98 18.00
CA GLU A 68 -17.31 11.50 16.87
C GLU A 68 -16.46 11.66 15.60
N LYS A 69 -15.21 12.17 15.74
CA LYS A 69 -14.28 12.35 14.62
C LYS A 69 -13.85 11.06 13.92
N PHE A 70 -14.09 9.91 14.54
CA PHE A 70 -13.79 8.59 13.99
C PHE A 70 -15.04 7.77 13.66
N SER A 71 -16.25 8.39 13.71
CA SER A 71 -17.46 7.73 13.28
C SER A 71 -17.48 7.55 11.76
N LEU A 72 -17.98 6.40 11.30
CA LEU A 72 -18.19 6.12 9.89
C LEU A 72 -19.48 6.76 9.34
N LYS A 73 -20.31 7.32 10.21
CA LYS A 73 -21.60 7.93 9.82
C LYS A 73 -21.50 9.00 8.73
N PRO A 74 -20.48 9.90 8.73
CA PRO A 74 -20.31 10.89 7.66
C PRO A 74 -20.12 10.29 6.26
N LEU A 75 -19.67 9.03 6.15
CA LEU A 75 -19.40 8.40 4.86
C LEU A 75 -20.67 7.93 4.13
N ILE A 76 -21.82 7.85 4.79
CA ILE A 76 -23.06 7.23 4.27
C ILE A 76 -23.50 7.89 2.97
N LYS A 77 -23.60 9.23 2.97
CA LYS A 77 -24.09 9.98 1.80
C LYS A 77 -23.16 9.76 0.59
N HIS A 78 -21.85 9.89 0.81
CA HIS A 78 -20.86 9.71 -0.24
C HIS A 78 -20.85 8.28 -0.79
N LEU A 79 -20.99 7.28 0.10
CA LEU A 79 -21.11 5.88 -0.32
C LEU A 79 -22.36 5.64 -1.17
N SER A 80 -23.51 6.19 -0.75
CA SER A 80 -24.75 6.11 -1.53
C SER A 80 -24.58 6.74 -2.92
N ASP A 81 -23.95 7.91 -3.00
CA ASP A 81 -23.68 8.60 -4.28
C ASP A 81 -22.79 7.75 -5.20
N LEU A 82 -21.72 7.14 -4.66
CA LEU A 82 -20.84 6.21 -5.40
C LEU A 82 -21.56 4.94 -5.89
N LEU A 83 -22.59 4.52 -5.17
CA LEU A 83 -23.43 3.37 -5.53
C LEU A 83 -24.65 3.74 -6.38
N GLY A 84 -24.67 4.96 -6.97
CA GLY A 84 -25.73 5.40 -7.85
C GLY A 84 -27.06 5.67 -7.16
N GLY A 85 -27.05 6.10 -5.90
CA GLY A 85 -28.23 6.41 -5.11
C GLY A 85 -28.79 5.23 -4.32
N THR A 86 -28.07 4.11 -4.25
CA THR A 86 -28.47 2.96 -3.41
C THR A 86 -28.59 3.39 -1.95
N THR A 87 -29.67 2.97 -1.30
CA THR A 87 -29.89 3.27 0.14
C THR A 87 -28.84 2.58 1.00
N VAL A 88 -28.13 3.36 1.80
CA VAL A 88 -27.16 2.88 2.78
C VAL A 88 -27.71 3.12 4.18
N PHE A 89 -28.03 2.04 4.89
CA PHE A 89 -28.38 2.08 6.29
C PHE A 89 -27.14 2.18 7.18
N PHE A 90 -27.31 2.68 8.38
CA PHE A 90 -26.22 2.78 9.35
C PHE A 90 -26.62 2.18 10.69
N ALA A 91 -25.74 1.39 11.28
CA ALA A 91 -25.87 0.91 12.65
C ALA A 91 -24.86 1.65 13.54
N ASN A 92 -25.34 2.26 14.63
CA ASN A 92 -24.49 3.01 15.57
C ASN A 92 -23.53 2.13 16.39
N ASP A 93 -23.51 0.85 16.11
CA ASP A 93 -22.62 -0.15 16.71
C ASP A 93 -22.30 -1.22 15.66
N CYS A 94 -21.19 -1.94 15.82
CA CYS A 94 -20.82 -3.00 14.91
C CYS A 94 -21.23 -4.42 15.39
N ILE A 95 -21.60 -4.61 16.67
CA ILE A 95 -21.98 -5.92 17.26
C ILE A 95 -23.22 -5.88 18.15
N GLY A 96 -23.79 -4.70 18.37
CA GLY A 96 -24.92 -4.50 19.27
C GLY A 96 -26.26 -4.97 18.71
N GLU A 97 -27.31 -4.82 19.51
CA GLU A 97 -28.68 -5.23 19.17
C GLU A 97 -29.17 -4.54 17.87
N GLN A 98 -28.89 -3.24 17.72
CA GLN A 98 -29.27 -2.48 16.53
C GLN A 98 -28.63 -3.05 15.25
N ALA A 99 -27.35 -3.41 15.29
CA ALA A 99 -26.67 -4.00 14.14
C ALA A 99 -27.34 -5.34 13.74
N ASN A 100 -27.64 -6.18 14.73
CA ASN A 100 -28.31 -7.46 14.49
C ASN A 100 -29.73 -7.29 13.94
N LEU A 101 -30.54 -6.38 14.51
CA LEU A 101 -31.90 -6.11 14.04
C LEU A 101 -31.89 -5.55 12.61
N THR A 102 -31.02 -4.56 12.33
CA THR A 102 -30.94 -3.97 11.00
C THR A 102 -30.48 -5.00 9.96
N ALA A 103 -29.44 -5.77 10.27
CA ALA A 103 -28.96 -6.84 9.38
C ALA A 103 -30.03 -7.92 9.12
N GLY A 104 -30.87 -8.22 10.16
CA GLY A 104 -31.98 -9.18 10.03
C GLY A 104 -33.11 -8.69 9.15
N MET A 105 -33.35 -7.38 9.08
CA MET A 105 -34.44 -6.77 8.29
C MET A 105 -34.04 -6.39 6.86
N MET A 106 -32.77 -6.50 6.49
CA MET A 106 -32.29 -6.12 5.16
C MET A 106 -32.98 -6.89 4.03
N ARG A 107 -33.22 -6.19 2.95
CA ARG A 107 -33.72 -6.75 1.68
C ARG A 107 -32.58 -6.85 0.67
N SER A 108 -32.77 -7.69 -0.34
CA SER A 108 -31.83 -7.79 -1.48
C SER A 108 -31.64 -6.41 -2.13
N GLY A 109 -30.38 -6.07 -2.42
CA GLY A 109 -30.01 -4.77 -2.99
C GLY A 109 -29.76 -3.67 -1.96
N GLU A 110 -29.89 -3.94 -0.67
CA GLU A 110 -29.63 -2.95 0.39
C GLU A 110 -28.19 -3.08 0.94
N VAL A 111 -27.68 -1.94 1.47
CA VAL A 111 -26.36 -1.81 2.06
C VAL A 111 -26.52 -1.35 3.52
N LEU A 112 -25.80 -1.99 4.43
CA LEU A 112 -25.67 -1.60 5.82
C LEU A 112 -24.19 -1.27 6.10
N LEU A 113 -23.90 -0.07 6.57
CA LEU A 113 -22.60 0.31 7.12
C LEU A 113 -22.63 0.21 8.65
N LEU A 114 -21.76 -0.60 9.22
CA LEU A 114 -21.57 -0.70 10.66
C LEU A 114 -20.69 0.45 11.17
N GLU A 115 -20.80 0.79 12.45
CA GLU A 115 -19.91 1.76 13.09
C GLU A 115 -18.48 1.21 13.21
N ASN A 116 -17.52 2.13 13.44
CA ASN A 116 -16.10 1.89 13.48
C ASN A 116 -15.71 0.71 14.40
N LEU A 117 -15.14 -0.33 13.79
CA LEU A 117 -14.68 -1.53 14.50
C LEU A 117 -13.70 -1.21 15.64
N ARG A 118 -12.86 -0.18 15.48
CA ARG A 118 -11.85 0.22 16.48
C ARG A 118 -12.40 0.96 17.68
N PHE A 119 -13.70 1.19 17.76
CA PHE A 119 -14.32 1.58 19.01
C PHE A 119 -14.27 0.45 20.05
N TYR A 120 -14.00 -0.76 19.58
CA TYR A 120 -13.72 -1.93 20.42
C TYR A 120 -12.24 -2.28 20.38
N LYS A 121 -11.59 -2.34 21.53
CA LYS A 121 -10.19 -2.76 21.68
C LYS A 121 -9.98 -4.22 21.26
N GLU A 122 -11.03 -5.00 21.32
CA GLU A 122 -11.12 -6.41 20.93
C GLU A 122 -10.81 -6.59 19.43
N GLU A 123 -11.11 -5.61 18.59
CA GLU A 123 -10.79 -5.65 17.17
C GLU A 123 -9.27 -5.81 16.94
N GLU A 124 -8.48 -4.88 17.49
CA GLU A 124 -7.02 -4.90 17.29
C GLU A 124 -6.32 -6.04 18.03
N LYS A 125 -6.93 -6.56 19.11
CA LYS A 125 -6.44 -7.73 19.84
C LYS A 125 -6.71 -9.06 19.13
N GLY A 126 -7.51 -9.07 18.10
CA GLY A 126 -7.94 -10.31 17.44
C GLY A 126 -8.82 -11.18 18.37
N ASP A 127 -9.69 -10.56 19.16
CA ASP A 127 -10.55 -11.27 20.11
C ASP A 127 -11.55 -12.17 19.40
N SER A 128 -11.58 -13.45 19.80
CA SER A 128 -12.41 -14.46 19.15
C SER A 128 -13.91 -14.27 19.44
N ALA A 129 -14.28 -13.83 20.64
CA ALA A 129 -15.69 -13.62 20.99
C ALA A 129 -16.26 -12.39 20.26
N PHE A 130 -15.44 -11.35 20.06
CA PHE A 130 -15.81 -10.20 19.24
C PHE A 130 -15.97 -10.60 17.77
N ALA A 131 -15.02 -11.38 17.23
CA ALA A 131 -15.09 -11.90 15.86
C ALA A 131 -16.33 -12.79 15.65
N GLU A 132 -16.70 -13.62 16.63
CA GLU A 132 -17.92 -14.42 16.60
C GLU A 132 -19.18 -13.55 16.53
N LYS A 133 -19.26 -12.49 17.33
CA LYS A 133 -20.39 -11.57 17.28
C LYS A 133 -20.53 -10.90 15.91
N LEU A 134 -19.40 -10.47 15.31
CA LEU A 134 -19.39 -9.92 13.94
C LEU A 134 -19.87 -10.95 12.92
N SER A 135 -19.39 -12.19 13.00
CA SER A 135 -19.71 -13.24 12.03
C SER A 135 -21.20 -13.59 11.96
N ARG A 136 -21.94 -13.40 13.04
CA ARG A 136 -23.40 -13.65 13.11
C ARG A 136 -24.23 -12.73 12.20
N LEU A 137 -23.63 -11.61 11.75
CA LEU A 137 -24.30 -10.65 10.86
C LEU A 137 -24.40 -11.12 9.42
N GLY A 138 -23.49 -12.01 8.97
CA GLY A 138 -23.39 -12.43 7.58
C GLY A 138 -23.45 -13.93 7.36
N ASP A 139 -23.80 -14.31 6.14
CA ASP A 139 -23.81 -15.71 5.65
C ASP A 139 -22.52 -16.07 4.95
N VAL A 140 -21.80 -15.06 4.44
CA VAL A 140 -20.52 -15.13 3.73
C VAL A 140 -19.61 -14.02 4.25
N TRP A 141 -18.31 -14.28 4.33
CA TRP A 141 -17.32 -13.28 4.67
C TRP A 141 -16.43 -12.96 3.49
N VAL A 142 -16.25 -11.66 3.22
CA VAL A 142 -15.39 -11.13 2.16
C VAL A 142 -14.33 -10.22 2.78
N ASN A 143 -13.06 -10.54 2.58
CA ASN A 143 -11.97 -9.64 2.93
C ASN A 143 -11.60 -8.80 1.71
N ASP A 144 -11.79 -7.49 1.80
CA ASP A 144 -11.49 -6.53 0.72
C ASP A 144 -10.64 -5.35 1.21
N ALA A 145 -9.84 -5.58 2.25
CA ALA A 145 -9.03 -4.56 2.92
C ALA A 145 -7.57 -4.99 3.02
N PHE A 146 -6.84 -4.90 1.91
CA PHE A 146 -5.44 -5.31 1.85
C PHE A 146 -4.54 -4.49 2.79
N GLY A 147 -4.81 -3.19 2.96
CA GLY A 147 -4.03 -2.32 3.86
C GLY A 147 -3.97 -2.80 5.32
N THR A 148 -4.91 -3.65 5.74
CA THR A 148 -4.93 -4.25 7.08
C THR A 148 -4.58 -5.74 7.10
N ALA A 149 -4.29 -6.35 5.95
CA ALA A 149 -4.07 -7.79 5.83
C ALA A 149 -2.85 -8.32 6.61
N HIS A 150 -1.87 -7.46 6.92
CA HIS A 150 -0.70 -7.78 7.71
C HIS A 150 -0.99 -7.93 9.23
N ARG A 151 -2.21 -7.65 9.67
CA ARG A 151 -2.61 -7.68 11.09
C ARG A 151 -3.63 -8.79 11.35
N ALA A 152 -3.41 -9.57 12.41
CA ALA A 152 -4.32 -10.63 12.83
C ALA A 152 -5.51 -10.05 13.66
N HIS A 153 -6.16 -8.99 13.14
CA HIS A 153 -7.32 -8.39 13.81
C HIS A 153 -8.55 -9.29 13.72
N ALA A 154 -9.55 -9.02 14.58
CA ALA A 154 -10.77 -9.81 14.65
C ALA A 154 -11.50 -9.88 13.30
N SER A 155 -11.71 -8.72 12.65
CA SER A 155 -12.45 -8.62 11.38
C SER A 155 -11.65 -9.00 10.14
N THR A 156 -10.32 -9.00 10.20
CA THR A 156 -9.45 -9.27 9.03
C THR A 156 -8.91 -10.69 8.96
N ALA A 157 -8.83 -11.39 10.09
CA ALA A 157 -8.25 -12.73 10.15
C ALA A 157 -9.06 -13.69 11.04
N VAL A 158 -9.31 -13.33 12.31
CA VAL A 158 -9.89 -14.26 13.29
C VAL A 158 -11.31 -14.67 12.92
N ILE A 159 -12.08 -13.76 12.31
CA ILE A 159 -13.47 -13.97 11.88
C ILE A 159 -13.62 -15.15 10.90
N ALA A 160 -12.57 -15.45 10.12
CA ALA A 160 -12.58 -16.57 9.18
C ALA A 160 -12.94 -17.91 9.83
N LYS A 161 -12.57 -18.11 11.11
CA LYS A 161 -12.86 -19.34 11.86
C LYS A 161 -14.35 -19.67 11.96
N PHE A 162 -15.21 -18.67 11.81
CA PHE A 162 -16.67 -18.79 11.94
C PHE A 162 -17.39 -18.96 10.59
N PHE A 163 -16.64 -19.02 9.51
CA PHE A 163 -17.16 -19.31 8.18
C PHE A 163 -16.47 -20.56 7.62
N SER A 164 -17.20 -21.39 6.90
CA SER A 164 -16.61 -22.52 6.20
C SER A 164 -15.75 -22.04 5.01
N PRO A 165 -14.77 -22.81 4.55
CA PRO A 165 -13.83 -22.37 3.51
C PRO A 165 -14.50 -21.87 2.22
N GLU A 166 -15.63 -22.47 1.83
CA GLU A 166 -16.42 -22.09 0.66
C GLU A 166 -17.25 -20.80 0.85
N LYS A 167 -17.23 -20.22 2.06
CA LYS A 167 -17.89 -18.96 2.43
C LYS A 167 -16.91 -17.84 2.75
N ARG A 168 -15.63 -18.01 2.41
CA ARG A 168 -14.56 -17.02 2.60
C ARG A 168 -14.05 -16.58 1.25
N PHE A 169 -14.03 -15.29 1.01
CA PHE A 169 -13.58 -14.74 -0.27
C PHE A 169 -12.65 -13.56 -0.10
N PHE A 170 -11.76 -13.38 -1.07
CA PHE A 170 -11.21 -12.07 -1.34
C PHE A 170 -12.21 -11.26 -2.16
N GLY A 171 -12.39 -9.98 -1.86
CA GLY A 171 -12.99 -9.05 -2.80
C GLY A 171 -12.00 -8.62 -3.88
N PHE A 172 -12.44 -7.84 -4.85
CA PHE A 172 -11.61 -7.46 -6.00
C PHE A 172 -10.37 -6.64 -5.63
N VAL A 173 -10.42 -5.83 -4.56
CA VAL A 173 -9.24 -5.11 -4.06
C VAL A 173 -8.18 -6.10 -3.59
N MET A 174 -8.56 -7.05 -2.74
CA MET A 174 -7.65 -8.07 -2.24
C MET A 174 -7.12 -8.96 -3.36
N GLU A 175 -7.98 -9.41 -4.28
CA GLU A 175 -7.55 -10.21 -5.44
C GLU A 175 -6.53 -9.45 -6.31
N GLY A 176 -6.78 -8.17 -6.59
CA GLY A 176 -5.89 -7.31 -7.38
C GLY A 176 -4.52 -7.11 -6.72
N GLU A 177 -4.51 -6.79 -5.42
CA GLU A 177 -3.28 -6.60 -4.64
C GLU A 177 -2.44 -7.88 -4.58
N VAL A 178 -3.08 -9.01 -4.27
CA VAL A 178 -2.39 -10.31 -4.22
C VAL A 178 -1.86 -10.69 -5.60
N ALA A 179 -2.67 -10.56 -6.65
CA ALA A 179 -2.25 -10.90 -8.02
C ALA A 179 -1.08 -10.02 -8.50
N ALA A 180 -1.11 -8.72 -8.20
CA ALA A 180 -0.03 -7.80 -8.54
C ALA A 180 1.27 -8.15 -7.79
N ALA A 181 1.19 -8.46 -6.50
CA ALA A 181 2.33 -8.88 -5.70
C ALA A 181 2.91 -10.22 -6.16
N GLU A 182 2.06 -11.22 -6.42
CA GLU A 182 2.45 -12.53 -6.95
C GLU A 182 3.14 -12.43 -8.33
N LYS A 183 2.66 -11.51 -9.18
CA LYS A 183 3.30 -11.23 -10.48
C LYS A 183 4.74 -10.78 -10.31
N VAL A 184 5.03 -9.96 -9.29
CA VAL A 184 6.38 -9.46 -8.99
C VAL A 184 7.22 -10.51 -8.25
N LEU A 185 6.65 -11.19 -7.24
CA LEU A 185 7.42 -12.08 -6.37
C LEU A 185 7.70 -13.45 -6.98
N HIS A 186 6.75 -14.00 -7.74
CA HIS A 186 6.84 -15.38 -8.21
C HIS A 186 6.80 -15.52 -9.73
N ASN A 187 6.28 -14.53 -10.44
CA ASN A 187 6.06 -14.60 -11.88
C ASN A 187 6.69 -13.41 -12.63
N ALA A 188 7.76 -12.82 -12.08
CA ALA A 188 8.43 -11.70 -12.71
C ALA A 188 9.13 -12.11 -14.01
N GLU A 189 8.81 -11.43 -15.09
CA GLU A 189 9.55 -11.53 -16.35
C GLU A 189 10.85 -10.71 -16.26
N LYS A 190 11.97 -11.28 -16.67
CA LYS A 190 13.27 -10.62 -16.66
C LYS A 190 13.52 -9.84 -17.97
N PRO A 191 14.23 -8.71 -17.92
CA PRO A 191 14.87 -8.08 -16.76
C PRO A 191 13.83 -7.56 -15.75
N PHE A 192 14.08 -7.83 -14.45
CA PHE A 192 13.26 -7.33 -13.37
C PHE A 192 14.04 -6.26 -12.59
N THR A 193 13.54 -5.03 -12.58
CA THR A 193 14.13 -3.91 -11.84
C THR A 193 13.29 -3.56 -10.62
N ALA A 194 13.92 -3.59 -9.46
CA ALA A 194 13.36 -3.07 -8.22
C ALA A 194 13.93 -1.67 -7.95
N ILE A 195 13.06 -0.68 -7.75
CA ILE A 195 13.41 0.70 -7.44
C ILE A 195 13.07 0.92 -5.98
N ILE A 196 14.10 1.08 -5.15
CA ILE A 196 13.97 1.19 -3.70
C ILE A 196 14.53 2.55 -3.27
N GLY A 197 13.66 3.38 -2.71
CA GLY A 197 14.01 4.70 -2.21
C GLY A 197 13.54 4.91 -0.78
N GLY A 198 13.63 6.18 -0.34
CA GLY A 198 13.25 6.60 1.00
C GLY A 198 14.43 6.97 1.87
N ALA A 199 14.17 7.22 3.16
CA ALA A 199 15.16 7.82 4.05
C ALA A 199 16.18 6.82 4.61
N LYS A 200 15.74 5.59 4.95
CA LYS A 200 16.50 4.68 5.81
C LYS A 200 16.70 3.28 5.19
N VAL A 201 17.92 2.77 5.27
CA VAL A 201 18.28 1.38 4.92
C VAL A 201 17.58 0.40 5.87
N SER A 202 17.56 0.71 7.17
CA SER A 202 16.96 -0.15 8.20
C SER A 202 15.51 -0.55 7.91
N ASP A 203 14.76 0.34 7.26
CA ASP A 203 13.36 0.10 6.90
C ASP A 203 13.20 -0.80 5.65
N LYS A 204 14.30 -1.08 4.92
CA LYS A 204 14.29 -1.74 3.61
C LYS A 204 15.17 -2.98 3.52
N ILE A 205 15.90 -3.35 4.59
CA ILE A 205 16.85 -4.47 4.55
C ILE A 205 16.15 -5.75 4.08
N LEU A 206 15.04 -6.13 4.72
CA LEU A 206 14.34 -7.39 4.42
C LEU A 206 13.77 -7.43 3.00
N ILE A 207 13.24 -6.30 2.51
CA ILE A 207 12.73 -6.23 1.14
C ILE A 207 13.88 -6.33 0.13
N ILE A 208 15.02 -5.64 0.37
CA ILE A 208 16.18 -5.73 -0.51
C ILE A 208 16.71 -7.17 -0.53
N GLU A 209 16.89 -7.82 0.62
CA GLU A 209 17.34 -9.21 0.71
C GLU A 209 16.43 -10.17 -0.06
N ASN A 210 15.10 -10.03 0.08
CA ASN A 210 14.15 -10.85 -0.65
C ASN A 210 14.20 -10.60 -2.17
N LEU A 211 14.41 -9.35 -2.58
CA LEU A 211 14.52 -8.97 -4.00
C LEU A 211 15.83 -9.44 -4.65
N LEU A 212 16.92 -9.58 -3.88
CA LEU A 212 18.19 -10.15 -4.38
C LEU A 212 18.03 -11.58 -4.93
N GLU A 213 17.00 -12.31 -4.51
CA GLU A 213 16.69 -13.65 -5.05
C GLU A 213 16.01 -13.63 -6.42
N ARG A 214 15.50 -12.49 -6.86
CA ARG A 214 14.56 -12.40 -7.97
C ARG A 214 14.92 -11.34 -9.00
N ALA A 215 15.33 -10.16 -8.56
CA ALA A 215 15.63 -9.02 -9.41
C ALA A 215 16.90 -9.26 -10.25
N THR A 216 16.97 -8.62 -11.40
CA THR A 216 18.21 -8.46 -12.18
C THR A 216 18.93 -7.18 -11.80
N ASP A 217 18.16 -6.14 -11.47
CA ASP A 217 18.63 -4.81 -11.16
C ASP A 217 17.90 -4.26 -9.92
N ILE A 218 18.65 -3.60 -9.05
CA ILE A 218 18.09 -2.86 -7.91
C ILE A 218 18.62 -1.43 -7.97
N ILE A 219 17.72 -0.48 -8.15
CA ILE A 219 18.01 0.95 -8.08
C ILE A 219 17.79 1.41 -6.65
N ILE A 220 18.80 2.01 -6.04
CA ILE A 220 18.72 2.59 -4.69
C ILE A 220 18.81 4.10 -4.79
N GLY A 221 17.78 4.78 -4.28
CA GLY A 221 17.69 6.24 -4.26
C GLY A 221 17.23 6.78 -2.91
N GLY A 222 16.97 8.08 -2.85
CA GLY A 222 16.60 8.75 -1.61
C GLY A 222 17.74 8.84 -0.59
N GLY A 223 17.41 9.23 0.63
CA GLY A 223 18.39 9.41 1.72
C GLY A 223 19.18 8.16 2.04
N MET A 224 18.59 6.98 1.88
CA MET A 224 19.25 5.70 2.13
C MET A 224 20.46 5.45 1.21
N ALA A 225 20.51 6.04 0.02
CA ALA A 225 21.62 5.87 -0.90
C ALA A 225 22.95 6.39 -0.32
N TYR A 226 22.92 7.41 0.53
CA TYR A 226 24.12 7.97 1.15
C TYR A 226 24.74 7.04 2.19
N THR A 227 23.95 6.19 2.85
CA THR A 227 24.49 5.12 3.69
C THR A 227 25.32 4.13 2.86
N PHE A 228 24.86 3.74 1.66
CA PHE A 228 25.64 2.90 0.75
C PHE A 228 26.89 3.64 0.22
N MET A 229 26.75 4.92 -0.13
CA MET A 229 27.90 5.73 -0.60
C MET A 229 28.98 5.81 0.47
N LYS A 230 28.61 6.08 1.74
CA LYS A 230 29.56 6.12 2.85
C LYS A 230 30.20 4.77 3.14
N ALA A 231 29.43 3.69 3.08
CA ALA A 231 29.93 2.33 3.23
C ALA A 231 31.02 2.01 2.18
N MET A 232 30.95 2.60 0.99
CA MET A 232 31.96 2.50 -0.06
C MET A 232 33.15 3.48 0.10
N GLY A 233 33.21 4.22 1.20
CA GLY A 233 34.27 5.22 1.45
C GLY A 233 34.02 6.58 0.86
N GLY A 234 32.83 6.89 0.34
CA GLY A 234 32.44 8.19 -0.17
C GLY A 234 32.27 9.26 0.91
N LYS A 235 32.44 10.53 0.51
CA LYS A 235 32.16 11.70 1.32
C LYS A 235 30.74 12.18 1.02
N ILE A 236 29.90 12.22 2.02
CA ILE A 236 28.46 12.51 1.88
C ILE A 236 28.03 13.83 2.54
N GLY A 237 28.98 14.66 3.02
CA GLY A 237 28.68 15.90 3.70
C GLY A 237 27.76 15.69 4.91
N LYS A 238 26.70 16.50 5.00
CA LYS A 238 25.63 16.39 6.01
C LYS A 238 24.45 15.51 5.57
N SER A 239 24.57 14.75 4.48
CA SER A 239 23.50 13.89 3.98
C SER A 239 23.08 12.87 5.03
N LEU A 240 21.80 12.48 4.97
CA LEU A 240 21.26 11.46 5.87
C LEU A 240 22.07 10.15 5.78
N CYS A 241 22.47 9.62 6.92
CA CYS A 241 23.24 8.37 7.00
C CYS A 241 22.90 7.59 8.27
N GLU A 242 22.72 6.31 8.15
CA GLU A 242 22.64 5.39 9.29
C GLU A 242 24.00 4.76 9.52
N GLU A 243 24.80 5.37 10.42
CA GLU A 243 26.17 4.93 10.71
C GLU A 243 26.25 3.46 11.21
N ASP A 244 25.24 3.02 11.96
CA ASP A 244 25.11 1.66 12.48
C ASP A 244 24.71 0.64 11.38
N ARG A 245 24.43 1.09 10.17
CA ARG A 245 24.01 0.27 9.02
C ARG A 245 25.06 0.19 7.90
N LEU A 246 26.23 0.80 8.06
CA LEU A 246 27.29 0.76 7.04
C LEU A 246 27.71 -0.68 6.71
N ALA A 247 27.94 -1.50 7.73
CA ALA A 247 28.29 -2.91 7.53
C ALA A 247 27.17 -3.71 6.83
N THR A 248 25.90 -3.40 7.14
CA THR A 248 24.74 -4.01 6.47
C THR A 248 24.69 -3.61 4.99
N ALA A 249 24.94 -2.35 4.67
CA ALA A 249 24.96 -1.86 3.28
C ALA A 249 26.08 -2.57 2.47
N GLU A 250 27.29 -2.71 3.03
CA GLU A 250 28.36 -3.48 2.40
C GLU A 250 27.98 -4.94 2.18
N GLU A 251 27.35 -5.58 3.17
CA GLU A 251 26.91 -6.97 3.06
C GLU A 251 25.87 -7.16 1.96
N LEU A 252 24.90 -6.26 1.85
CA LEU A 252 23.87 -6.29 0.78
C LEU A 252 24.52 -6.16 -0.60
N MET A 253 25.51 -5.28 -0.77
CA MET A 253 26.24 -5.13 -2.02
C MET A 253 27.05 -6.39 -2.37
N LYS A 254 27.71 -7.02 -1.40
CA LYS A 254 28.43 -8.28 -1.60
C LYS A 254 27.46 -9.42 -1.97
N LYS A 255 26.31 -9.52 -1.29
CA LYS A 255 25.25 -10.50 -1.60
C LYS A 255 24.74 -10.29 -3.04
N ALA A 256 24.48 -9.04 -3.44
CA ALA A 256 24.05 -8.71 -4.80
C ALA A 256 25.06 -9.19 -5.85
N ALA A 257 26.33 -8.86 -5.66
CA ALA A 257 27.41 -9.29 -6.58
C ALA A 257 27.49 -10.82 -6.69
N MET A 258 27.41 -11.55 -5.57
CA MET A 258 27.41 -13.02 -5.56
C MET A 258 26.21 -13.62 -6.30
N LYS A 259 25.07 -12.94 -6.32
CA LYS A 259 23.84 -13.39 -6.99
C LYS A 259 23.72 -12.88 -8.45
N GLY A 260 24.68 -12.10 -8.91
CA GLY A 260 24.65 -11.50 -10.25
C GLY A 260 23.57 -10.41 -10.39
N VAL A 261 23.17 -9.79 -9.28
CA VAL A 261 22.22 -8.67 -9.26
C VAL A 261 22.99 -7.35 -9.31
N CYS A 262 22.64 -6.46 -10.24
CA CYS A 262 23.25 -5.14 -10.35
C CYS A 262 22.59 -4.16 -9.39
N ILE A 263 23.35 -3.61 -8.44
CA ILE A 263 22.90 -2.47 -7.62
C ILE A 263 23.33 -1.17 -8.30
N HIS A 264 22.37 -0.30 -8.56
CA HIS A 264 22.57 1.01 -9.15
C HIS A 264 22.42 2.08 -8.08
N LEU A 265 23.52 2.79 -7.78
CA LEU A 265 23.54 3.94 -6.88
C LEU A 265 23.61 5.23 -7.72
N PRO A 266 23.05 6.35 -7.24
CA PRO A 266 23.07 7.60 -8.00
C PRO A 266 24.50 8.14 -8.16
N PRO A 267 25.00 8.34 -9.40
CA PRO A 267 26.33 8.90 -9.60
C PRO A 267 26.44 10.36 -9.17
N ASP A 268 25.34 11.11 -9.23
CA ASP A 268 25.25 12.51 -8.84
C ASP A 268 23.97 12.79 -8.04
N SER A 269 23.99 13.88 -7.30
CA SER A 269 22.91 14.34 -6.44
C SER A 269 22.67 15.83 -6.60
N ILE A 270 21.42 16.25 -6.44
CA ILE A 270 21.09 17.63 -6.13
C ILE A 270 21.33 17.82 -4.64
N ILE A 271 22.24 18.72 -4.30
CA ILE A 271 22.64 19.02 -2.94
C ILE A 271 22.11 20.38 -2.48
N ALA A 272 21.94 20.54 -1.18
CA ALA A 272 21.45 21.76 -0.55
C ALA A 272 22.28 22.10 0.68
N ASP A 273 22.36 23.38 1.03
CA ASP A 273 23.03 23.90 2.24
C ASP A 273 22.21 23.63 3.51
N LYS A 274 20.89 23.49 3.38
CA LYS A 274 19.93 23.20 4.46
C LYS A 274 18.72 22.40 3.95
N PHE A 275 18.00 21.77 4.88
CA PHE A 275 16.74 21.06 4.57
C PHE A 275 15.57 22.06 4.57
N SER A 276 15.34 22.74 3.44
CA SER A 276 14.32 23.77 3.29
C SER A 276 14.00 24.02 1.81
N GLU A 277 12.77 24.51 1.52
CA GLU A 277 12.36 24.91 0.16
C GLU A 277 13.14 26.13 -0.37
N ASP A 278 13.69 26.95 0.52
CA ASP A 278 14.49 28.14 0.20
C ASP A 278 16.01 27.87 0.32
N ALA A 279 16.44 26.62 0.24
CA ALA A 279 17.84 26.25 0.30
C ALA A 279 18.60 26.69 -0.95
N GLU A 280 19.89 27.02 -0.79
CA GLU A 280 20.80 27.08 -1.93
C GLU A 280 21.05 25.68 -2.46
N THR A 281 20.94 25.50 -3.78
CA THR A 281 21.10 24.19 -4.43
C THR A 281 22.28 24.16 -5.38
N SER A 282 22.89 23.00 -5.53
CA SER A 282 23.96 22.72 -6.49
C SER A 282 23.97 21.24 -6.87
N ASP A 283 24.76 20.89 -7.88
CA ASP A 283 25.01 19.49 -8.25
C ASP A 283 26.35 19.03 -7.67
N ALA A 284 26.40 17.77 -7.25
CA ALA A 284 27.65 17.15 -6.83
C ALA A 284 27.68 15.64 -7.15
N PRO A 285 28.88 15.04 -7.33
CA PRO A 285 29.00 13.59 -7.28
C PRO A 285 28.50 13.06 -5.94
N SER A 286 27.61 12.03 -5.97
CA SER A 286 26.98 11.51 -4.74
C SER A 286 27.98 10.94 -3.72
N ASN A 287 29.16 10.54 -4.18
CA ASN A 287 30.26 10.04 -3.34
C ASN A 287 31.26 11.13 -2.92
N ASN A 288 31.04 12.38 -3.27
CA ASN A 288 31.93 13.50 -2.93
C ASN A 288 31.14 14.80 -2.71
N ILE A 289 30.21 14.78 -1.77
CA ILE A 289 29.42 15.94 -1.36
C ILE A 289 30.27 16.82 -0.41
N PRO A 290 30.36 18.15 -0.66
CA PRO A 290 31.13 19.07 0.16
C PRO A 290 30.63 19.13 1.61
N ASP A 291 31.54 19.46 2.52
CA ASP A 291 31.19 19.72 3.93
C ASP A 291 30.16 20.85 4.02
N GLY A 292 29.17 20.69 4.89
CA GLY A 292 28.08 21.64 5.06
C GLY A 292 26.89 21.44 4.12
N TRP A 293 27.04 20.69 3.05
CA TRP A 293 25.98 20.34 2.09
C TRP A 293 25.39 18.96 2.33
N MET A 294 24.15 18.75 1.90
CA MET A 294 23.45 17.46 1.97
C MET A 294 22.75 17.14 0.66
N GLY A 295 22.73 15.88 0.27
CA GLY A 295 21.96 15.43 -0.89
C GLY A 295 20.48 15.30 -0.55
N LEU A 296 19.61 15.89 -1.40
CA LEU A 296 18.15 15.88 -1.22
C LEU A 296 17.38 15.30 -2.40
N ASP A 297 18.01 15.12 -3.57
CA ASP A 297 17.47 14.41 -4.73
C ASP A 297 18.60 13.77 -5.54
N ILE A 298 18.26 12.86 -6.42
CA ILE A 298 19.19 12.33 -7.41
C ILE A 298 19.46 13.37 -8.50
N GLY A 299 20.68 13.39 -9.04
CA GLY A 299 21.08 14.33 -10.08
C GLY A 299 20.66 13.91 -11.51
N PRO A 300 20.93 14.77 -12.50
CA PRO A 300 20.52 14.51 -13.89
C PRO A 300 21.16 13.27 -14.50
N ASN A 301 22.44 12.98 -14.20
CA ASN A 301 23.10 11.77 -14.69
C ASN A 301 22.47 10.50 -14.09
N ALA A 302 22.09 10.54 -12.79
CA ALA A 302 21.36 9.46 -12.15
C ALA A 302 19.98 9.26 -12.79
N CYS A 303 19.26 10.34 -13.07
CA CYS A 303 17.96 10.27 -13.77
C CYS A 303 18.09 9.58 -15.14
N GLU A 304 19.10 9.93 -15.93
CA GLU A 304 19.35 9.32 -17.24
C GLU A 304 19.71 7.83 -17.10
N GLN A 305 20.65 7.52 -16.21
CA GLN A 305 21.14 6.15 -16.00
C GLN A 305 20.02 5.23 -15.51
N PHE A 306 19.25 5.66 -14.51
CA PHE A 306 18.15 4.89 -13.96
C PHE A 306 17.01 4.72 -14.96
N SER A 307 16.68 5.78 -15.72
CA SER A 307 15.68 5.70 -16.79
C SER A 307 16.06 4.70 -17.85
N ASN A 308 17.36 4.59 -18.20
CA ASN A 308 17.85 3.60 -19.14
C ASN A 308 17.69 2.17 -18.62
N VAL A 309 17.96 1.91 -17.35
CA VAL A 309 17.73 0.59 -16.72
C VAL A 309 16.23 0.25 -16.76
N ILE A 310 15.38 1.17 -16.32
CA ILE A 310 13.92 1.01 -16.27
C ILE A 310 13.34 0.72 -17.66
N LYS A 311 13.82 1.42 -18.69
CA LYS A 311 13.35 1.29 -20.08
C LYS A 311 13.51 -0.13 -20.65
N HIS A 312 14.49 -0.88 -20.17
CA HIS A 312 14.78 -2.24 -20.63
C HIS A 312 14.12 -3.32 -19.77
N SER A 313 13.45 -2.93 -18.69
CA SER A 313 12.81 -3.85 -17.76
C SER A 313 11.52 -4.44 -18.33
N LYS A 314 11.22 -5.69 -17.98
CA LYS A 314 9.94 -6.35 -18.22
C LYS A 314 9.02 -6.30 -17.01
N THR A 315 9.62 -6.38 -15.83
CA THR A 315 8.93 -6.22 -14.55
C THR A 315 9.58 -5.09 -13.76
N ILE A 316 8.76 -4.24 -13.17
CA ILE A 316 9.22 -3.09 -12.38
C ILE A 316 8.45 -3.10 -11.05
N LEU A 317 9.20 -3.06 -9.94
CA LEU A 317 8.67 -2.75 -8.61
C LEU A 317 9.22 -1.39 -8.19
N TRP A 318 8.36 -0.46 -7.83
CA TRP A 318 8.80 0.83 -7.29
C TRP A 318 8.27 1.05 -5.88
N ASN A 319 9.20 1.24 -4.93
CA ASN A 319 8.92 1.47 -3.52
C ASN A 319 9.88 2.50 -2.92
N GLY A 320 9.43 3.70 -2.72
CA GLY A 320 10.15 4.82 -2.13
C GLY A 320 10.64 5.86 -3.14
N PRO A 321 10.57 7.15 -2.77
CA PRO A 321 10.99 8.26 -3.64
C PRO A 321 12.50 8.35 -3.75
N MET A 322 12.96 9.05 -4.80
CA MET A 322 14.38 9.27 -5.08
C MET A 322 14.95 10.52 -4.39
N GLY A 323 14.10 11.42 -3.95
CA GLY A 323 14.43 12.67 -3.28
C GLY A 323 13.28 13.17 -2.42
N VAL A 324 13.40 14.36 -1.88
CA VAL A 324 12.38 15.05 -1.06
C VAL A 324 11.34 15.67 -2.01
N PHE A 325 10.54 14.81 -2.65
CA PHE A 325 9.65 15.19 -3.76
C PHE A 325 8.53 16.16 -3.35
N GLU A 326 8.28 16.34 -2.07
CA GLU A 326 7.36 17.32 -1.50
C GLU A 326 7.85 18.76 -1.70
N MET A 327 9.18 18.95 -1.83
CA MET A 327 9.82 20.23 -2.10
C MET A 327 10.07 20.40 -3.59
N HIS A 328 9.70 21.55 -4.15
CA HIS A 328 9.76 21.81 -5.59
C HIS A 328 11.12 21.51 -6.23
N ASP A 329 12.23 21.93 -5.58
CA ASP A 329 13.57 21.83 -6.13
C ASP A 329 14.17 20.40 -6.03
N PHE A 330 13.56 19.52 -5.23
CA PHE A 330 14.02 18.16 -4.96
C PHE A 330 13.04 17.08 -5.41
N GLN A 331 12.10 17.42 -6.31
CA GLN A 331 11.11 16.50 -6.87
C GLN A 331 11.52 15.89 -8.22
N HIS A 332 12.53 16.46 -8.88
CA HIS A 332 12.85 16.16 -10.26
C HIS A 332 13.27 14.71 -10.49
N GLY A 333 14.06 14.17 -9.57
CA GLY A 333 14.49 12.77 -9.62
C GLY A 333 13.32 11.80 -9.52
N THR A 334 12.45 12.00 -8.52
CA THR A 334 11.26 11.16 -8.34
C THR A 334 10.31 11.26 -9.53
N LYS A 335 10.13 12.46 -10.10
CA LYS A 335 9.30 12.69 -11.29
C LYS A 335 9.88 12.01 -12.53
N ALA A 336 11.21 12.06 -12.70
CA ALA A 336 11.90 11.39 -13.81
C ALA A 336 11.71 9.88 -13.77
N ILE A 337 11.83 9.29 -12.57
CA ILE A 337 11.59 7.86 -12.36
C ILE A 337 10.13 7.50 -12.62
N ALA A 338 9.17 8.28 -12.09
CA ALA A 338 7.74 8.07 -12.36
C ALA A 338 7.44 8.05 -13.87
N LYS A 339 8.03 9.01 -14.61
CA LYS A 339 7.90 9.06 -16.07
C LYS A 339 8.53 7.84 -16.75
N ALA A 340 9.72 7.43 -16.33
CA ALA A 340 10.41 6.27 -16.92
C ALA A 340 9.61 4.98 -16.71
N VAL A 341 9.03 4.79 -15.52
CA VAL A 341 8.16 3.66 -15.20
C VAL A 341 6.90 3.67 -16.08
N ALA A 342 6.24 4.83 -16.21
CA ALA A 342 5.09 4.99 -17.08
C ALA A 342 5.41 4.69 -18.55
N ASP A 343 6.52 5.24 -19.05
CA ASP A 343 6.98 5.02 -20.45
C ASP A 343 7.31 3.54 -20.72
N ALA A 344 7.91 2.84 -19.75
CA ALA A 344 8.19 1.41 -19.85
C ALA A 344 6.89 0.59 -19.83
N THR A 345 5.93 0.98 -18.97
CA THR A 345 4.64 0.31 -18.90
C THR A 345 3.86 0.41 -20.20
N GLN A 346 3.85 1.59 -20.83
CA GLN A 346 3.21 1.78 -22.14
C GLN A 346 3.84 0.91 -23.25
N LYS A 347 5.10 0.49 -23.07
CA LYS A 347 5.81 -0.43 -23.98
C LYS A 347 5.65 -1.90 -23.64
N GLY A 348 4.78 -2.22 -22.67
CA GLY A 348 4.42 -3.58 -22.30
C GLY A 348 5.13 -4.15 -21.08
N SER A 349 5.86 -3.34 -20.30
CA SER A 349 6.39 -3.78 -19.01
C SER A 349 5.27 -3.84 -17.98
N PHE A 350 5.35 -4.79 -17.05
CA PHE A 350 4.49 -4.77 -15.86
C PHE A 350 5.13 -3.91 -14.76
N SER A 351 4.38 -2.96 -14.23
CA SER A 351 4.85 -2.08 -13.16
C SER A 351 3.91 -2.08 -11.96
N LEU A 352 4.48 -2.28 -10.78
CA LEU A 352 3.80 -2.19 -9.48
C LEU A 352 4.43 -1.05 -8.68
N VAL A 353 3.61 -0.07 -8.32
CA VAL A 353 3.98 1.03 -7.43
C VAL A 353 3.38 0.78 -6.05
N GLY A 354 4.23 0.68 -5.03
CA GLY A 354 3.82 0.41 -3.65
C GLY A 354 4.55 1.26 -2.63
N GLY A 355 3.92 1.42 -1.46
CA GLY A 355 4.40 2.32 -0.40
C GLY A 355 3.79 3.71 -0.50
N GLY A 356 3.47 4.29 0.68
CA GLY A 356 2.71 5.54 0.77
C GLY A 356 3.31 6.68 -0.06
N ASP A 357 4.62 6.91 0.08
CA ASP A 357 5.30 8.03 -0.58
C ASP A 357 5.39 7.84 -2.10
N SER A 358 5.62 6.60 -2.58
CA SER A 358 5.65 6.34 -4.04
C SER A 358 4.27 6.51 -4.66
N VAL A 359 3.23 6.07 -3.94
CA VAL A 359 1.83 6.24 -4.38
C VAL A 359 1.45 7.72 -4.38
N ALA A 360 1.86 8.47 -3.35
CA ALA A 360 1.68 9.93 -3.33
C ALA A 360 2.38 10.61 -4.51
N ALA A 361 3.63 10.24 -4.78
CA ALA A 361 4.41 10.81 -5.88
C ALA A 361 3.80 10.50 -7.25
N VAL A 362 3.42 9.24 -7.53
CA VAL A 362 2.85 8.87 -8.83
C VAL A 362 1.52 9.56 -9.09
N ASN A 363 0.71 9.79 -8.03
CA ASN A 363 -0.52 10.56 -8.11
C ASN A 363 -0.23 12.05 -8.34
N GLN A 364 0.66 12.66 -7.54
CA GLN A 364 1.03 14.08 -7.66
C GLN A 364 1.53 14.42 -9.06
N PHE A 365 2.31 13.55 -9.67
CA PHE A 365 2.87 13.78 -11.01
C PHE A 365 1.95 13.33 -12.16
N GLY A 366 0.77 12.78 -11.89
CA GLY A 366 -0.22 12.39 -12.89
C GLY A 366 0.18 11.17 -13.71
N PHE A 367 0.85 10.19 -13.10
CA PHE A 367 1.24 8.94 -13.74
C PHE A 367 0.53 7.69 -13.19
N ALA A 368 -0.38 7.84 -12.23
CA ALA A 368 -1.06 6.72 -11.59
C ALA A 368 -1.83 5.82 -12.58
N ASP A 369 -2.47 6.41 -13.57
CA ASP A 369 -3.21 5.72 -14.64
C ASP A 369 -2.32 5.18 -15.77
N LYS A 370 -0.99 5.43 -15.71
CA LYS A 370 -0.01 5.03 -16.72
C LYS A 370 0.92 3.92 -16.27
N VAL A 371 0.70 3.39 -15.08
CA VAL A 371 1.39 2.22 -14.52
C VAL A 371 0.43 1.05 -14.44
N SER A 372 0.94 -0.19 -14.35
CA SER A 372 0.07 -1.37 -14.36
C SER A 372 -0.74 -1.51 -13.09
N TYR A 373 -0.16 -1.19 -11.93
CA TYR A 373 -0.84 -1.30 -10.64
C TYR A 373 -0.29 -0.29 -9.62
N VAL A 374 -1.18 0.42 -8.96
CA VAL A 374 -0.87 1.27 -7.80
C VAL A 374 -1.47 0.64 -6.56
N SER A 375 -0.61 0.17 -5.65
CA SER A 375 -1.05 -0.52 -4.44
C SER A 375 -1.68 0.44 -3.43
N THR A 376 -2.82 0.06 -2.89
CA THR A 376 -3.43 0.74 -1.74
C THR A 376 -2.96 0.16 -0.40
N GLY A 377 -2.14 -0.89 -0.46
CA GLY A 377 -1.78 -1.73 0.68
C GLY A 377 -0.78 -1.13 1.66
N GLY A 378 -0.05 -0.08 1.28
CA GLY A 378 0.91 0.59 2.17
C GLY A 378 1.87 -0.39 2.85
N GLY A 379 1.84 -0.44 4.20
CA GLY A 379 2.68 -1.33 5.00
C GLY A 379 2.43 -2.82 4.77
N ALA A 380 1.20 -3.22 4.45
CA ALA A 380 0.89 -4.63 4.17
C ALA A 380 1.61 -5.13 2.92
N MET A 381 1.68 -4.31 1.87
CA MET A 381 2.41 -4.65 0.65
C MET A 381 3.91 -4.77 0.92
N LEU A 382 4.48 -3.90 1.76
CA LEU A 382 5.90 -3.99 2.16
C LEU A 382 6.18 -5.30 2.89
N GLU A 383 5.38 -5.65 3.88
CA GLU A 383 5.54 -6.91 4.62
C GLU A 383 5.38 -8.14 3.72
N TYR A 384 4.53 -8.05 2.71
CA TYR A 384 4.39 -9.11 1.71
C TYR A 384 5.66 -9.27 0.86
N PHE A 385 6.28 -8.15 0.45
CA PHE A 385 7.57 -8.17 -0.26
C PHE A 385 8.75 -8.58 0.62
N GLU A 386 8.64 -8.45 1.93
CA GLU A 386 9.60 -9.03 2.89
C GLU A 386 9.50 -10.56 3.01
N GLY A 387 8.51 -11.18 2.34
CA GLY A 387 8.26 -12.62 2.36
C GLY A 387 7.42 -13.09 3.55
N LYS A 388 6.78 -12.18 4.28
CA LYS A 388 5.90 -12.53 5.39
C LYS A 388 4.56 -13.08 4.90
N THR A 389 4.05 -14.10 5.56
CA THR A 389 2.67 -14.54 5.38
C THR A 389 1.74 -13.54 6.05
N LEU A 390 0.86 -12.90 5.26
CA LEU A 390 -0.10 -11.96 5.81
C LEU A 390 -1.30 -12.68 6.40
N PRO A 391 -1.65 -12.43 7.70
CA PRO A 391 -2.78 -13.09 8.35
C PRO A 391 -4.11 -12.96 7.61
N GLY A 392 -4.40 -11.80 7.01
CA GLY A 392 -5.62 -11.57 6.25
C GLY A 392 -5.69 -12.32 4.93
N ILE A 393 -4.54 -12.72 4.36
CA ILE A 393 -4.48 -13.63 3.19
C ILE A 393 -4.67 -15.06 3.66
N ALA A 394 -3.87 -15.51 4.64
CA ALA A 394 -3.94 -16.86 5.18
C ALA A 394 -5.34 -17.23 5.68
N ALA A 395 -6.06 -16.28 6.26
CA ALA A 395 -7.43 -16.48 6.75
C ALA A 395 -8.44 -16.88 5.66
N VAL A 396 -8.21 -16.45 4.43
CA VAL A 396 -9.08 -16.79 3.29
C VAL A 396 -8.58 -18.04 2.59
N THR A 397 -7.26 -18.17 2.42
CA THR A 397 -6.65 -19.28 1.65
C THR A 397 -6.54 -20.58 2.44
N GLY A 398 -6.64 -20.53 3.76
CA GLY A 398 -6.71 -21.69 4.61
C GLY A 398 -5.66 -22.08 5.44
#